data_794f4b49e8574e028ba397d5e9193495
#
_entry.id   794f4b49e8574e028ba397d5e9193495
#
_cell.length_a   1.000
_cell.length_b   1.000
_cell.length_c   1.000
_cell.angle_alpha   90.00
_cell.angle_beta   90.00
_cell.angle_gamma   90.00
#
_symmetry.space_group_name_H-M   'P 1'
#
loop_
_entity.id
_entity.type
_entity.pdbx_description
1 polymer ?
#
loop_
_entity_poly.entity_id
_entity_poly.type
_entity_poly.pdbx_seq_one_letter_code
_entity_poly.pdbx_strand_id
1 'polypeptide(L)'
;MYELLKKDGKAKRGRFHTVHGTIETPVFMNVGTAAAIKGAVSTDDLRGIKTQVELSNTYHLHVRPGDEVVKKLGGLHRFMNWDRPILTDSGGFQVFSLASLRKIKEEGVHFHSHIDGRKIFMGPEESMQIQSNLASTIAMAFDECPSSVAEKKYIAASVERTTRWLKRCKDEMERLNSLPDTINPHQMLFGINQGGIYEDIRIAHAQQITELDLDGYAVGGLAVGESHEDMYRILDAVVPNLPEKKPTYLMGVGTPANILEAVDRGVDFFDCVYPTRNGRHGHVYTNHGKLNLFNAKYELDDHPIEEGCGCPACRSYSRAYIRHLLKAKEMLGMRLCVLHNLYFYNTMMEEIREAIDAGEYQAYKKRKLEGMRHGQ
;
A
#
# COMPACT_ATOMS: atom_id res chain seq x y z
N MET A 1 7.52 17.25 -2.90
CA MET A 1 8.00 17.30 -4.32
C MET A 1 8.76 16.03 -4.65
N TYR A 2 8.55 15.45 -5.84
CA TYR A 2 9.27 14.25 -6.29
C TYR A 2 10.51 14.62 -7.10
N GLU A 3 11.64 14.07 -6.74
CA GLU A 3 12.93 14.24 -7.39
C GLU A 3 13.33 12.91 -8.04
N LEU A 4 13.37 12.85 -9.38
CA LEU A 4 13.86 11.68 -10.10
C LEU A 4 15.40 11.75 -10.14
N LEU A 5 16.07 10.78 -9.50
CA LEU A 5 17.54 10.76 -9.39
C LEU A 5 18.19 9.96 -10.52
N LYS A 6 17.62 8.78 -10.84
CA LYS A 6 18.19 7.87 -11.84
C LYS A 6 17.11 6.99 -12.45
N LYS A 7 17.40 6.50 -13.65
CA LYS A 7 16.62 5.45 -14.35
C LYS A 7 17.54 4.33 -14.76
N ASP A 8 17.02 3.12 -14.72
CA ASP A 8 17.60 1.93 -15.34
C ASP A 8 16.50 1.23 -16.14
N GLY A 9 16.52 1.42 -17.45
CA GLY A 9 15.37 1.15 -18.32
C GLY A 9 14.18 2.03 -17.94
N LYS A 10 13.04 1.42 -17.59
CA LYS A 10 11.85 2.12 -17.09
C LYS A 10 11.85 2.24 -15.55
N ALA A 11 12.66 1.45 -14.83
CA ALA A 11 12.76 1.51 -13.38
C ALA A 11 13.30 2.87 -12.93
N LYS A 12 12.65 3.46 -11.92
CA LYS A 12 12.96 4.81 -11.42
C LYS A 12 13.53 4.74 -10.00
N ARG A 13 14.56 5.53 -9.75
CA ARG A 13 15.11 5.84 -8.44
C ARG A 13 14.82 7.30 -8.13
N GLY A 14 14.10 7.56 -7.05
CA GLY A 14 13.70 8.93 -6.72
C GLY A 14 13.64 9.21 -5.23
N ARG A 15 13.32 10.46 -4.91
CA ARG A 15 13.01 10.96 -3.57
C ARG A 15 11.69 11.70 -3.58
N PHE A 16 10.85 11.39 -2.63
CA PHE A 16 9.60 12.12 -2.44
C PHE A 16 9.65 12.90 -1.12
N HIS A 17 9.82 14.20 -1.22
CA HIS A 17 9.94 15.09 -0.07
C HIS A 17 8.58 15.44 0.49
N THR A 18 8.40 15.20 1.79
CA THR A 18 7.17 15.46 2.53
C THR A 18 7.45 16.23 3.82
N VAL A 19 6.42 16.73 4.47
CA VAL A 19 6.53 17.41 5.77
C VAL A 19 6.95 16.47 6.91
N HIS A 20 6.80 15.15 6.73
CA HIS A 20 7.19 14.14 7.72
C HIS A 20 8.46 13.36 7.32
N GLY A 21 9.26 13.92 6.42
CA GLY A 21 10.52 13.35 5.97
C GLY A 21 10.51 12.97 4.49
N THR A 22 11.66 12.53 4.01
CA THR A 22 11.87 12.10 2.63
C THR A 22 11.67 10.62 2.48
N ILE A 23 10.92 10.22 1.45
CA ILE A 23 10.70 8.83 1.06
C ILE A 23 11.64 8.50 -0.08
N GLU A 24 12.53 7.53 0.13
CA GLU A 24 13.39 6.96 -0.91
C GLU A 24 12.58 5.95 -1.73
N THR A 25 12.46 6.14 -3.04
CA THR A 25 11.68 5.27 -3.93
C THR A 25 12.59 4.45 -4.85
N PRO A 26 12.13 3.23 -5.26
CA PRO A 26 10.89 2.55 -4.92
C PRO A 26 10.75 2.20 -3.44
N VAL A 27 9.50 2.16 -2.94
CA VAL A 27 9.18 1.92 -1.53
C VAL A 27 7.99 0.98 -1.36
N PHE A 28 8.06 0.14 -0.32
CA PHE A 28 6.93 -0.66 0.16
C PHE A 28 6.36 -0.02 1.42
N MET A 29 5.08 0.29 1.43
CA MET A 29 4.37 0.86 2.57
C MET A 29 3.82 -0.27 3.44
N ASN A 30 4.17 -0.26 4.72
CA ASN A 30 3.71 -1.30 5.65
C ASN A 30 2.28 -0.99 6.11
N VAL A 31 1.36 -1.95 5.90
CA VAL A 31 -0.08 -1.73 6.09
C VAL A 31 -0.49 -1.91 7.54
N GLY A 32 -0.89 -0.81 8.16
CA GLY A 32 -1.45 -0.74 9.51
C GLY A 32 -2.93 -0.36 9.47
N THR A 33 -3.80 -1.32 9.24
CA THR A 33 -5.24 -1.14 8.98
C THR A 33 -5.94 -0.15 9.94
N ALA A 34 -5.64 -0.20 11.23
CA ALA A 34 -6.27 0.64 12.24
C ALA A 34 -5.21 1.30 13.13
N ALA A 35 -4.33 2.10 12.52
CA ALA A 35 -3.17 2.73 13.17
C ALA A 35 -2.24 1.73 13.87
N ALA A 36 -2.20 0.50 13.39
CA ALA A 36 -1.34 -0.56 13.90
C ALA A 36 -1.21 -1.70 12.89
N ILE A 37 -0.01 -2.26 12.78
CA ILE A 37 0.24 -3.45 11.97
C ILE A 37 -0.34 -4.68 12.68
N LYS A 38 -1.19 -5.44 12.00
CA LYS A 38 -1.71 -6.71 12.53
C LYS A 38 -0.57 -7.70 12.73
N GLY A 39 -0.43 -8.21 13.97
CA GLY A 39 0.67 -9.08 14.35
C GLY A 39 1.47 -8.52 15.54
N ALA A 40 0.87 -7.60 16.30
CA ALA A 40 1.44 -6.99 17.49
C ALA A 40 2.79 -6.28 17.22
N VAL A 41 2.89 -5.57 16.10
CA VAL A 41 4.07 -4.80 15.71
C VAL A 41 3.89 -3.35 16.20
N SER A 42 4.81 -2.88 17.02
CA SER A 42 4.84 -1.51 17.51
C SER A 42 5.49 -0.54 16.53
N THR A 43 5.36 0.75 16.76
CA THR A 43 6.08 1.78 15.99
C THR A 43 7.60 1.70 16.18
N ASP A 44 8.07 1.26 17.34
CA ASP A 44 9.49 1.00 17.56
C ASP A 44 9.98 -0.19 16.74
N ASP A 45 9.17 -1.24 16.63
CA ASP A 45 9.46 -2.34 15.71
C ASP A 45 9.55 -1.84 14.26
N LEU A 46 8.60 -0.99 13.82
CA LEU A 46 8.60 -0.41 12.47
C LEU A 46 9.88 0.39 12.17
N ARG A 47 10.38 1.16 13.15
CA ARG A 47 11.68 1.85 13.02
C ARG A 47 12.81 0.84 12.86
N GLY A 48 12.81 -0.23 13.65
CA GLY A 48 13.83 -1.28 13.63
C GLY A 48 13.85 -2.14 12.36
N ILE A 49 12.74 -2.25 11.65
CA ILE A 49 12.62 -2.99 10.39
C ILE A 49 12.66 -2.11 9.14
N LYS A 50 13.20 -0.89 9.25
CA LYS A 50 13.46 0.03 8.14
C LYS A 50 12.22 0.57 7.44
N THR A 51 11.06 0.61 8.10
CA THR A 51 9.83 1.17 7.54
C THR A 51 10.00 2.65 7.24
N GLN A 52 9.73 3.07 6.01
CA GLN A 52 9.73 4.48 5.64
C GLN A 52 8.33 5.09 5.71
N VAL A 53 7.32 4.34 5.28
CA VAL A 53 5.93 4.81 5.20
C VAL A 53 5.02 3.76 5.81
N GLU A 54 4.14 4.20 6.70
CA GLU A 54 3.02 3.40 7.18
C GLU A 54 1.76 3.74 6.39
N LEU A 55 0.92 2.75 6.08
CA LEU A 55 -0.37 2.95 5.45
C LEU A 55 -1.50 2.62 6.43
N SER A 56 -2.34 3.61 6.74
CA SER A 56 -3.54 3.45 7.57
C SER A 56 -4.82 3.52 6.74
N ASN A 57 -5.85 2.76 7.16
CA ASN A 57 -7.10 2.68 6.42
C ASN A 57 -8.14 3.68 6.93
N THR A 58 -8.55 4.60 6.07
CA THR A 58 -9.52 5.66 6.34
C THR A 58 -10.86 5.11 6.84
N TYR A 59 -11.45 4.13 6.15
CA TYR A 59 -12.72 3.53 6.55
C TYR A 59 -12.66 2.92 7.94
N HIS A 60 -11.65 2.11 8.23
CA HIS A 60 -11.52 1.45 9.52
C HIS A 60 -11.37 2.44 10.67
N LEU A 61 -10.58 3.50 10.47
CA LEU A 61 -10.36 4.53 11.48
C LEU A 61 -11.57 5.46 11.66
N HIS A 62 -12.33 5.73 10.59
CA HIS A 62 -13.60 6.46 10.68
C HIS A 62 -14.65 5.69 11.49
N VAL A 63 -14.75 4.38 11.28
CA VAL A 63 -15.70 3.54 12.02
C VAL A 63 -15.26 3.33 13.46
N ARG A 64 -13.95 3.15 13.71
CA ARG A 64 -13.38 2.94 15.04
C ARG A 64 -11.90 3.37 15.08
N PRO A 65 -11.50 4.27 15.94
CA PRO A 65 -12.25 4.91 17.05
C PRO A 65 -13.12 6.08 16.61
N GLY A 66 -13.05 6.49 15.35
CA GLY A 66 -13.61 7.71 14.75
C GLY A 66 -12.51 8.74 14.49
N ASP A 67 -12.52 9.32 13.29
CA ASP A 67 -11.52 10.31 12.86
C ASP A 67 -11.54 11.58 13.74
N GLU A 68 -12.71 11.99 14.26
CA GLU A 68 -12.83 13.08 15.21
C GLU A 68 -12.08 12.82 16.53
N VAL A 69 -12.03 11.56 16.99
CA VAL A 69 -11.23 11.18 18.17
C VAL A 69 -9.75 11.35 17.85
N VAL A 70 -9.31 10.87 16.69
CA VAL A 70 -7.92 11.00 16.25
C VAL A 70 -7.52 12.47 16.07
N LYS A 71 -8.41 13.31 15.49
CA LYS A 71 -8.20 14.76 15.38
C LYS A 71 -7.98 15.41 16.74
N LYS A 72 -8.85 15.14 17.73
CA LYS A 72 -8.73 15.69 19.07
C LYS A 72 -7.44 15.29 19.77
N LEU A 73 -6.86 14.16 19.38
CA LEU A 73 -5.58 13.67 19.91
C LEU A 73 -4.36 14.10 19.07
N GLY A 74 -4.55 14.97 18.09
CA GLY A 74 -3.48 15.60 17.32
C GLY A 74 -3.08 14.85 16.05
N GLY A 75 -3.97 14.03 15.47
CA GLY A 75 -3.75 13.27 14.25
C GLY A 75 -3.03 11.94 14.45
N LEU A 76 -2.91 11.14 13.39
CA LEU A 76 -2.36 9.78 13.45
C LEU A 76 -0.92 9.73 13.96
N HIS A 77 -0.07 10.66 13.54
CA HIS A 77 1.34 10.70 13.95
C HIS A 77 1.48 10.74 15.47
N ARG A 78 0.73 11.63 16.12
CA ARG A 78 0.72 11.74 17.58
C ARG A 78 -0.02 10.56 18.23
N PHE A 79 -1.15 10.15 17.64
CA PHE A 79 -1.99 9.08 18.18
C PHE A 79 -1.27 7.73 18.27
N MET A 80 -0.47 7.38 17.24
CA MET A 80 0.27 6.11 17.19
C MET A 80 1.77 6.26 17.51
N ASN A 81 2.24 7.46 17.90
CA ASN A 81 3.66 7.75 18.14
C ASN A 81 4.56 7.37 16.94
N TRP A 82 4.21 7.89 15.77
CA TRP A 82 4.94 7.67 14.52
C TRP A 82 5.39 9.00 13.92
N ASP A 83 6.67 9.10 13.55
CA ASP A 83 7.33 10.35 13.13
C ASP A 83 7.68 10.38 11.64
N ARG A 84 7.37 9.31 10.89
CA ARG A 84 7.64 9.22 9.46
C ARG A 84 6.35 9.33 8.64
N PRO A 85 6.43 9.43 7.29
CA PRO A 85 5.25 9.55 6.46
C PRO A 85 4.18 8.48 6.71
N ILE A 86 2.92 8.92 6.63
CA ILE A 86 1.73 8.06 6.64
C ILE A 86 0.95 8.34 5.36
N LEU A 87 0.54 7.28 4.66
CA LEU A 87 -0.45 7.36 3.61
C LEU A 87 -1.79 6.82 4.16
N THR A 88 -2.88 7.55 3.93
CA THR A 88 -4.23 7.02 4.17
C THR A 88 -4.88 6.68 2.84
N ASP A 89 -5.49 5.49 2.77
CA ASP A 89 -6.31 5.13 1.61
C ASP A 89 -7.60 5.98 1.53
N SER A 90 -8.32 5.87 0.41
CA SER A 90 -9.56 6.64 0.22
C SER A 90 -10.75 6.16 1.06
N GLY A 91 -10.69 4.92 1.56
CA GLY A 91 -11.82 4.20 2.12
C GLY A 91 -12.73 3.58 1.05
N GLY A 92 -12.57 3.92 -0.21
CA GLY A 92 -13.41 3.46 -1.32
C GLY A 92 -13.40 1.94 -1.46
N PHE A 93 -12.24 1.31 -1.54
CA PHE A 93 -12.16 -0.15 -1.68
C PHE A 93 -12.90 -0.89 -0.57
N GLN A 94 -12.79 -0.46 0.69
CA GLN A 94 -13.48 -1.10 1.82
C GLN A 94 -14.99 -0.92 1.74
N VAL A 95 -15.45 0.26 1.29
CA VAL A 95 -16.88 0.50 1.02
C VAL A 95 -17.40 -0.44 -0.07
N PHE A 96 -16.60 -0.68 -1.12
CA PHE A 96 -16.98 -1.56 -2.22
C PHE A 96 -16.84 -3.05 -1.91
N SER A 97 -15.89 -3.45 -1.06
CA SER A 97 -15.59 -4.85 -0.73
C SER A 97 -16.33 -5.38 0.50
N LEU A 98 -16.57 -4.54 1.52
CA LEU A 98 -17.15 -4.96 2.80
C LEU A 98 -18.65 -4.67 2.94
N ALA A 99 -19.19 -3.77 2.14
CA ALA A 99 -20.58 -3.38 2.24
C ALA A 99 -21.49 -4.31 1.41
N SER A 100 -22.27 -5.15 2.09
CA SER A 100 -23.25 -6.05 1.45
C SER A 100 -24.45 -5.30 0.84
N LEU A 101 -24.79 -4.14 1.38
CA LEU A 101 -25.88 -3.26 0.93
C LEU A 101 -25.33 -1.87 0.70
N ARG A 102 -24.96 -1.57 -0.55
CA ARG A 102 -24.49 -0.25 -0.96
C ARG A 102 -25.34 0.34 -2.06
N LYS A 103 -25.53 1.63 -2.03
CA LYS A 103 -26.18 2.41 -3.08
C LYS A 103 -25.22 3.51 -3.54
N ILE A 104 -24.72 3.35 -4.76
CA ILE A 104 -23.81 4.30 -5.40
C ILE A 104 -24.65 5.36 -6.10
N LYS A 105 -24.34 6.61 -5.86
CA LYS A 105 -24.90 7.79 -6.51
C LYS A 105 -23.79 8.74 -6.94
N GLU A 106 -24.13 9.80 -7.65
CA GLU A 106 -23.18 10.83 -8.03
C GLU A 106 -22.60 11.58 -6.82
N GLU A 107 -23.38 11.74 -5.77
CA GLU A 107 -22.96 12.39 -4.53
C GLU A 107 -21.92 11.58 -3.76
N GLY A 108 -22.03 10.26 -3.78
CA GLY A 108 -21.22 9.32 -3.02
C GLY A 108 -21.92 7.99 -2.79
N VAL A 109 -21.55 7.27 -1.75
CA VAL A 109 -22.01 5.92 -1.45
C VAL A 109 -22.69 5.86 -0.09
N HIS A 110 -23.92 5.34 -0.06
CA HIS A 110 -24.59 4.96 1.18
C HIS A 110 -24.38 3.48 1.45
N PHE A 111 -23.97 3.14 2.65
CA PHE A 111 -23.73 1.76 3.05
C PHE A 111 -23.91 1.57 4.57
N HIS A 112 -23.76 0.33 5.03
CA HIS A 112 -23.85 -0.01 6.45
C HIS A 112 -22.49 -0.44 7.01
N SER A 113 -22.15 0.06 8.19
CA SER A 113 -20.96 -0.36 8.92
C SER A 113 -20.98 -1.86 9.19
N HIS A 114 -19.86 -2.54 8.89
CA HIS A 114 -19.69 -3.96 9.17
C HIS A 114 -19.54 -4.29 10.68
N ILE A 115 -19.35 -3.26 11.53
CA ILE A 115 -19.15 -3.42 12.98
C ILE A 115 -20.47 -3.37 13.74
N ASP A 116 -21.30 -2.36 13.46
CA ASP A 116 -22.51 -2.05 14.23
C ASP A 116 -23.76 -1.86 13.37
N GLY A 117 -23.65 -2.01 12.05
CA GLY A 117 -24.76 -1.90 11.12
C GLY A 117 -25.29 -0.48 10.91
N ARG A 118 -24.71 0.55 11.51
CA ARG A 118 -25.15 1.94 11.33
C ARG A 118 -25.01 2.38 9.87
N LYS A 119 -25.94 3.22 9.43
CA LYS A 119 -25.88 3.83 8.09
C LYS A 119 -24.74 4.85 8.03
N ILE A 120 -23.94 4.76 6.99
CA ILE A 120 -22.83 5.68 6.71
C ILE A 120 -23.01 6.19 5.30
N PHE A 121 -22.72 7.48 5.11
CA PHE A 121 -22.52 8.09 3.81
C PHE A 121 -21.04 8.46 3.67
N MET A 122 -20.45 8.15 2.51
CA MET A 122 -19.08 8.54 2.17
C MET A 122 -19.03 8.94 0.70
N GLY A 123 -18.60 10.15 0.46
CA GLY A 123 -18.31 10.70 -0.84
C GLY A 123 -16.93 11.33 -0.87
N PRO A 124 -16.58 12.04 -1.95
CA PRO A 124 -15.30 12.72 -2.09
C PRO A 124 -14.99 13.66 -0.92
N GLU A 125 -15.92 14.54 -0.56
CA GLU A 125 -15.72 15.52 0.51
C GLU A 125 -15.58 14.85 1.87
N GLU A 126 -16.43 13.87 2.19
CA GLU A 126 -16.36 13.14 3.46
C GLU A 126 -15.03 12.36 3.60
N SER A 127 -14.59 11.71 2.51
CA SER A 127 -13.30 11.01 2.51
C SER A 127 -12.15 11.99 2.78
N MET A 128 -12.13 13.15 2.14
CA MET A 128 -11.09 14.15 2.35
C MET A 128 -11.15 14.73 3.77
N GLN A 129 -12.34 15.01 4.32
CA GLN A 129 -12.51 15.49 5.69
C GLN A 129 -12.01 14.49 6.71
N ILE A 130 -12.31 13.18 6.53
CA ILE A 130 -11.82 12.13 7.39
C ILE A 130 -10.29 12.06 7.33
N GLN A 131 -9.69 12.06 6.14
CA GLN A 131 -8.24 12.01 5.97
C GLN A 131 -7.54 13.27 6.51
N SER A 132 -8.16 14.43 6.41
CA SER A 132 -7.69 15.68 7.04
C SER A 132 -7.71 15.58 8.57
N ASN A 133 -8.76 15.02 9.16
CA ASN A 133 -8.84 14.75 10.61
C ASN A 133 -7.79 13.75 11.07
N LEU A 134 -7.51 12.72 10.26
CA LEU A 134 -6.41 11.77 10.49
C LEU A 134 -5.03 12.41 10.33
N ALA A 135 -4.94 13.49 9.58
CA ALA A 135 -3.73 14.28 9.33
C ALA A 135 -2.58 13.48 8.70
N SER A 136 -2.89 12.55 7.80
CA SER A 136 -1.87 11.80 7.08
C SER A 136 -0.98 12.71 6.22
N THR A 137 0.18 12.20 5.84
CA THR A 137 1.10 12.91 4.94
C THR A 137 0.56 12.94 3.52
N ILE A 138 0.04 11.79 3.07
CA ILE A 138 -0.51 11.56 1.73
C ILE A 138 -1.93 11.02 1.88
N ALA A 139 -2.88 11.66 1.25
CA ALA A 139 -4.26 11.19 1.14
C ALA A 139 -4.53 10.65 -0.27
N MET A 140 -5.34 9.60 -0.34
CA MET A 140 -5.83 9.08 -1.62
C MET A 140 -7.19 9.67 -1.97
N ALA A 141 -7.40 10.02 -3.23
CA ALA A 141 -8.70 10.48 -3.71
C ALA A 141 -9.74 9.36 -3.60
N PHE A 142 -10.99 9.74 -3.29
CA PHE A 142 -12.11 8.80 -3.25
C PHE A 142 -12.48 8.34 -4.66
N ASP A 143 -12.50 7.04 -4.89
CA ASP A 143 -12.72 6.42 -6.18
C ASP A 143 -13.78 5.32 -6.12
N GLU A 144 -14.33 4.95 -7.26
CA GLU A 144 -15.11 3.75 -7.43
C GLU A 144 -14.23 2.62 -7.98
N CYS A 145 -14.13 1.52 -7.22
CA CYS A 145 -13.41 0.32 -7.63
C CYS A 145 -14.40 -0.76 -8.05
N PRO A 146 -14.80 -0.84 -9.33
CA PRO A 146 -15.73 -1.86 -9.80
C PRO A 146 -15.08 -3.25 -9.79
N SER A 147 -15.92 -4.28 -9.74
CA SER A 147 -15.46 -5.67 -9.87
C SER A 147 -14.73 -5.89 -11.19
N SER A 148 -13.67 -6.72 -11.18
CA SER A 148 -12.92 -7.12 -12.38
C SER A 148 -13.76 -7.80 -13.45
N VAL A 149 -14.92 -8.38 -13.06
CA VAL A 149 -15.88 -9.03 -13.98
C VAL A 149 -17.01 -8.11 -14.43
N ALA A 150 -16.97 -6.81 -14.08
CA ALA A 150 -17.99 -5.86 -14.51
C ALA A 150 -17.92 -5.61 -16.02
N GLU A 151 -19.07 -5.34 -16.61
CA GLU A 151 -19.15 -5.04 -18.05
C GLU A 151 -18.40 -3.75 -18.41
N LYS A 152 -17.77 -3.73 -19.58
CA LYS A 152 -17.00 -2.58 -20.09
C LYS A 152 -17.79 -1.26 -20.02
N LYS A 153 -19.07 -1.29 -20.35
CA LYS A 153 -19.95 -0.12 -20.31
C LYS A 153 -20.09 0.44 -18.88
N TYR A 154 -20.25 -0.45 -17.88
CA TYR A 154 -20.31 -0.04 -16.49
C TYR A 154 -18.96 0.56 -16.04
N ILE A 155 -17.85 -0.09 -16.38
CA ILE A 155 -16.50 0.39 -16.05
C ILE A 155 -16.26 1.78 -16.64
N ALA A 156 -16.65 2.03 -17.89
CA ALA A 156 -16.53 3.35 -18.50
C ALA A 156 -17.31 4.42 -17.71
N ALA A 157 -18.56 4.16 -17.34
CA ALA A 157 -19.38 5.07 -16.54
C ALA A 157 -18.82 5.28 -15.12
N SER A 158 -18.25 4.25 -14.50
CA SER A 158 -17.58 4.30 -13.21
C SER A 158 -16.32 5.18 -13.26
N VAL A 159 -15.53 5.07 -14.31
CA VAL A 159 -14.32 5.88 -14.52
C VAL A 159 -14.68 7.36 -14.70
N GLU A 160 -15.71 7.69 -15.47
CA GLU A 160 -16.19 9.07 -15.60
C GLU A 160 -16.62 9.65 -14.24
N ARG A 161 -17.32 8.88 -13.42
CA ARG A 161 -17.70 9.27 -12.06
C ARG A 161 -16.45 9.49 -11.20
N THR A 162 -15.50 8.57 -11.23
CA THR A 162 -14.23 8.67 -10.50
C THR A 162 -13.46 9.93 -10.88
N THR A 163 -13.45 10.33 -12.16
CA THR A 163 -12.85 11.60 -12.61
C THR A 163 -13.53 12.81 -11.98
N ARG A 164 -14.87 12.83 -11.96
CA ARG A 164 -15.61 13.93 -11.31
C ARG A 164 -15.38 13.96 -9.79
N TRP A 165 -15.35 12.80 -9.16
CA TRP A 165 -15.04 12.67 -7.74
C TRP A 165 -13.61 13.12 -7.40
N LEU A 166 -12.64 12.82 -8.27
CA LEU A 166 -11.27 13.30 -8.08
C LEU A 166 -11.17 14.82 -8.05
N LYS A 167 -11.90 15.51 -8.93
CA LYS A 167 -11.95 16.96 -8.92
C LYS A 167 -12.54 17.49 -7.61
N ARG A 168 -13.64 16.90 -7.14
CA ARG A 168 -14.23 17.26 -5.84
C ARG A 168 -13.28 17.00 -4.68
N CYS A 169 -12.53 15.88 -4.71
CA CYS A 169 -11.50 15.61 -3.71
C CYS A 169 -10.43 16.69 -3.70
N LYS A 170 -9.95 17.11 -4.87
CA LYS A 170 -8.94 18.17 -4.98
C LYS A 170 -9.45 19.49 -4.42
N ASP A 171 -10.64 19.92 -4.84
CA ASP A 171 -11.26 21.17 -4.38
C ASP A 171 -11.44 21.15 -2.85
N GLU A 172 -11.91 20.04 -2.29
CA GLU A 172 -12.08 19.89 -0.83
C GLU A 172 -10.76 19.83 -0.08
N MET A 173 -9.74 19.15 -0.61
CA MET A 173 -8.39 19.13 -0.03
C MET A 173 -7.80 20.54 0.05
N GLU A 174 -7.89 21.32 -1.03
CA GLU A 174 -7.41 22.71 -1.05
C GLU A 174 -8.13 23.56 -0.02
N ARG A 175 -9.45 23.39 0.09
CA ARG A 175 -10.25 24.07 1.12
C ARG A 175 -9.81 23.70 2.54
N LEU A 176 -9.68 22.39 2.81
CA LEU A 176 -9.28 21.88 4.13
C LEU A 176 -7.86 22.35 4.51
N ASN A 177 -6.92 22.29 3.57
CA ASN A 177 -5.54 22.74 3.81
C ASN A 177 -5.44 24.26 4.08
N SER A 178 -6.44 25.05 3.71
CA SER A 178 -6.50 26.49 4.00
C SER A 178 -7.10 26.84 5.37
N LEU A 179 -7.69 25.88 6.07
CA LEU A 179 -8.34 26.13 7.36
C LEU A 179 -7.30 26.27 8.49
N PRO A 180 -7.51 27.22 9.43
CA PRO A 180 -6.55 27.51 10.50
C PRO A 180 -6.40 26.39 11.54
N ASP A 181 -7.39 25.49 11.65
CA ASP A 181 -7.44 24.37 12.60
C ASP A 181 -7.02 23.03 11.98
N THR A 182 -6.55 23.04 10.73
CA THR A 182 -6.05 21.84 10.05
C THR A 182 -4.71 21.41 10.66
N ILE A 183 -4.63 20.15 11.11
CA ILE A 183 -3.44 19.61 11.75
C ILE A 183 -2.26 19.54 10.76
N ASN A 184 -2.52 19.04 9.54
CA ASN A 184 -1.53 19.00 8.47
C ASN A 184 -2.01 19.81 7.25
N PRO A 185 -1.70 21.13 7.18
CA PRO A 185 -2.08 21.98 6.04
C PRO A 185 -1.28 21.71 4.75
N HIS A 186 -0.34 20.78 4.79
CA HIS A 186 0.48 20.35 3.66
C HIS A 186 0.19 18.90 3.24
N GLN A 187 -1.01 18.40 3.55
CA GLN A 187 -1.43 17.08 3.14
C GLN A 187 -1.46 17.00 1.62
N MET A 188 -0.80 15.96 1.08
CA MET A 188 -0.67 15.72 -0.35
C MET A 188 -1.81 14.83 -0.85
N LEU A 189 -2.18 14.97 -2.14
CA LEU A 189 -3.25 14.20 -2.77
C LEU A 189 -2.71 13.35 -3.91
N PHE A 190 -3.00 12.04 -3.87
CA PHE A 190 -2.79 11.14 -5.00
C PHE A 190 -4.13 10.80 -5.66
N GLY A 191 -4.16 10.91 -6.99
CA GLY A 191 -5.29 10.45 -7.81
C GLY A 191 -5.18 8.98 -8.15
N ILE A 192 -6.30 8.34 -8.46
CA ILE A 192 -6.36 6.90 -8.75
C ILE A 192 -6.86 6.67 -10.17
N ASN A 193 -6.03 6.03 -11.01
CA ASN A 193 -6.43 5.52 -12.31
C ASN A 193 -7.23 4.25 -12.15
N GLN A 194 -8.42 4.21 -12.75
CA GLN A 194 -9.31 3.06 -12.84
C GLN A 194 -9.57 2.69 -14.30
N GLY A 195 -10.21 1.56 -14.57
CA GLY A 195 -10.57 1.13 -15.94
C GLY A 195 -10.57 -0.39 -16.15
N GLY A 196 -10.53 -1.18 -15.07
CA GLY A 196 -10.47 -2.65 -15.17
C GLY A 196 -9.26 -3.10 -15.98
N ILE A 197 -9.47 -4.07 -16.87
CA ILE A 197 -8.44 -4.61 -17.77
C ILE A 197 -8.53 -4.02 -19.20
N TYR A 198 -9.22 -2.89 -19.37
CA TYR A 198 -9.42 -2.24 -20.68
C TYR A 198 -8.42 -1.10 -20.88
N GLU A 199 -7.43 -1.33 -21.75
CA GLU A 199 -6.34 -0.38 -22.02
C GLU A 199 -6.84 0.98 -22.49
N ASP A 200 -7.79 1.00 -23.42
CA ASP A 200 -8.38 2.23 -23.97
C ASP A 200 -8.99 3.13 -22.89
N ILE A 201 -9.74 2.53 -21.94
CA ILE A 201 -10.32 3.25 -20.80
C ILE A 201 -9.22 3.73 -19.84
N ARG A 202 -8.26 2.87 -19.55
CA ARG A 202 -7.14 3.18 -18.66
C ARG A 202 -6.28 4.33 -19.15
N ILE A 203 -5.91 4.32 -20.43
CA ILE A 203 -5.10 5.36 -21.06
C ILE A 203 -5.86 6.69 -21.05
N ALA A 204 -7.12 6.68 -21.50
CA ALA A 204 -7.95 7.90 -21.50
C ALA A 204 -8.08 8.47 -20.08
N HIS A 205 -8.34 7.64 -19.09
CA HIS A 205 -8.44 8.07 -17.71
C HIS A 205 -7.10 8.59 -17.14
N ALA A 206 -5.97 7.95 -17.46
CA ALA A 206 -4.66 8.45 -17.04
C ALA A 206 -4.41 9.87 -17.58
N GLN A 207 -4.73 10.13 -18.82
CA GLN A 207 -4.61 11.47 -19.42
C GLN A 207 -5.51 12.48 -18.73
N GLN A 208 -6.77 12.13 -18.46
CA GLN A 208 -7.72 13.02 -17.77
C GLN A 208 -7.27 13.39 -16.34
N ILE A 209 -6.83 12.42 -15.55
CA ILE A 209 -6.43 12.71 -14.17
C ILE A 209 -5.13 13.49 -14.06
N THR A 210 -4.23 13.36 -15.05
CA THR A 210 -2.97 14.12 -15.08
C THR A 210 -3.15 15.60 -15.35
N GLU A 211 -4.25 16.01 -15.99
CA GLU A 211 -4.60 17.42 -16.18
C GLU A 211 -4.82 18.19 -14.85
N LEU A 212 -5.10 17.45 -13.77
CA LEU A 212 -5.32 18.05 -12.46
C LEU A 212 -4.02 18.37 -11.69
N ASP A 213 -2.86 17.99 -12.20
CA ASP A 213 -1.53 18.21 -11.60
C ASP A 213 -1.47 17.87 -10.10
N LEU A 214 -1.69 16.61 -9.76
CA LEU A 214 -1.67 16.13 -8.39
C LEU A 214 -0.24 15.83 -7.91
N ASP A 215 -0.07 15.53 -6.62
CA ASP A 215 1.22 15.19 -6.01
C ASP A 215 1.74 13.81 -6.45
N GLY A 216 0.84 12.90 -6.81
CA GLY A 216 1.16 11.57 -7.33
C GLY A 216 -0.05 10.88 -7.93
N TYR A 217 0.19 9.73 -8.56
CA TYR A 217 -0.83 8.98 -9.28
C TYR A 217 -0.75 7.49 -8.95
N ALA A 218 -1.89 6.91 -8.63
CA ALA A 218 -1.99 5.49 -8.37
C ALA A 218 -2.69 4.74 -9.52
N VAL A 219 -2.36 3.48 -9.67
CA VAL A 219 -3.09 2.51 -10.49
C VAL A 219 -3.85 1.61 -9.55
N GLY A 220 -5.17 1.78 -9.50
CA GLY A 220 -6.08 1.00 -8.66
C GLY A 220 -6.85 -0.05 -9.45
N GLY A 221 -7.62 -0.88 -8.74
CA GLY A 221 -8.48 -1.90 -9.35
C GLY A 221 -7.75 -3.00 -10.10
N LEU A 222 -6.51 -3.27 -9.73
CA LEU A 222 -5.73 -4.44 -10.11
C LEU A 222 -5.47 -5.33 -8.87
N ALA A 223 -5.02 -6.56 -9.07
CA ALA A 223 -4.90 -7.60 -8.03
C ALA A 223 -6.25 -7.94 -7.35
N VAL A 224 -7.35 -7.84 -8.12
CA VAL A 224 -8.73 -8.13 -7.69
C VAL A 224 -9.34 -9.31 -8.44
N GLY A 225 -8.51 -10.17 -9.04
CA GLY A 225 -8.92 -11.41 -9.70
C GLY A 225 -8.48 -11.58 -11.17
N GLU A 226 -7.83 -10.56 -11.76
CA GLU A 226 -7.21 -10.69 -13.09
C GLU A 226 -5.91 -11.51 -13.03
N SER A 227 -5.43 -11.93 -14.22
CA SER A 227 -4.14 -12.62 -14.34
C SER A 227 -2.96 -11.65 -14.11
N HIS A 228 -1.80 -12.18 -13.74
CA HIS A 228 -0.58 -11.37 -13.68
C HIS A 228 -0.23 -10.77 -15.04
N GLU A 229 -0.48 -11.50 -16.12
CA GLU A 229 -0.25 -11.01 -17.49
C GLU A 229 -1.11 -9.79 -17.80
N ASP A 230 -2.40 -9.81 -17.44
CA ASP A 230 -3.29 -8.67 -17.60
C ASP A 230 -2.83 -7.48 -16.76
N MET A 231 -2.43 -7.71 -15.50
CA MET A 231 -1.90 -6.66 -14.64
C MET A 231 -0.68 -6.00 -15.28
N TYR A 232 0.29 -6.78 -15.78
CA TYR A 232 1.50 -6.23 -16.40
C TYR A 232 1.20 -5.51 -17.70
N ARG A 233 0.30 -6.04 -18.53
CA ARG A 233 -0.17 -5.40 -19.76
C ARG A 233 -0.80 -4.04 -19.48
N ILE A 234 -1.63 -3.95 -18.45
CA ILE A 234 -2.24 -2.68 -18.04
C ILE A 234 -1.18 -1.70 -17.52
N LEU A 235 -0.20 -2.14 -16.76
CA LEU A 235 0.89 -1.27 -16.32
C LEU A 235 1.70 -0.74 -17.50
N ASP A 236 2.00 -1.59 -18.49
CA ASP A 236 2.69 -1.18 -19.73
C ASP A 236 1.90 -0.14 -20.53
N ALA A 237 0.57 -0.18 -20.49
CA ALA A 237 -0.30 0.80 -21.15
C ALA A 237 -0.45 2.11 -20.33
N VAL A 238 -0.58 2.03 -19.01
CA VAL A 238 -0.94 3.18 -18.15
C VAL A 238 0.28 4.01 -17.76
N VAL A 239 1.36 3.37 -17.28
CA VAL A 239 2.50 4.09 -16.67
C VAL A 239 3.13 5.11 -17.65
N PRO A 240 3.29 4.83 -18.96
CA PRO A 240 3.79 5.83 -19.89
C PRO A 240 2.90 7.07 -20.07
N ASN A 241 1.63 7.00 -19.66
CA ASN A 241 0.67 8.10 -19.70
C ASN A 241 0.57 8.88 -18.38
N LEU A 242 1.36 8.50 -17.37
CA LEU A 242 1.49 9.22 -16.12
C LEU A 242 2.76 10.08 -16.12
N PRO A 243 2.79 11.22 -15.37
CA PRO A 243 3.95 12.09 -15.37
C PRO A 243 5.19 11.41 -14.75
N GLU A 244 6.28 11.32 -15.48
CA GLU A 244 7.53 10.69 -15.03
C GLU A 244 8.11 11.36 -13.77
N LYS A 245 7.89 12.67 -13.62
CA LYS A 245 8.36 13.47 -12.48
C LYS A 245 7.38 13.51 -11.31
N LYS A 246 6.46 12.56 -11.26
CA LYS A 246 5.55 12.33 -10.14
C LYS A 246 5.65 10.85 -9.73
N PRO A 247 5.42 10.51 -8.45
CA PRO A 247 5.41 9.11 -8.05
C PRO A 247 4.22 8.35 -8.65
N THR A 248 4.49 7.11 -9.05
CA THR A 248 3.47 6.15 -9.50
C THR A 248 3.29 5.07 -8.43
N TYR A 249 2.05 4.85 -8.00
CA TYR A 249 1.71 3.90 -6.95
C TYR A 249 0.82 2.78 -7.49
N LEU A 250 1.24 1.51 -7.35
CA LEU A 250 0.43 0.34 -7.66
C LEU A 250 -0.23 -0.18 -6.38
N MET A 251 -1.56 -0.01 -6.27
CA MET A 251 -2.31 -0.29 -5.07
C MET A 251 -2.54 -1.78 -4.83
N GLY A 252 -2.32 -2.22 -3.60
CA GLY A 252 -2.63 -3.59 -3.15
C GLY A 252 -1.71 -4.68 -3.68
N VAL A 253 -0.60 -4.34 -4.32
CA VAL A 253 0.37 -5.28 -4.91
C VAL A 253 1.71 -5.25 -4.17
N GLY A 254 2.29 -6.36 -3.80
CA GLY A 254 1.83 -7.73 -3.99
C GLY A 254 2.89 -8.72 -3.53
N THR A 255 3.07 -9.77 -4.29
CA THR A 255 4.18 -10.69 -4.05
C THR A 255 5.53 -10.04 -4.41
N PRO A 256 6.67 -10.54 -3.90
CA PRO A 256 7.98 -10.02 -4.31
C PRO A 256 8.18 -10.02 -5.84
N ALA A 257 7.70 -11.05 -6.53
CA ALA A 257 7.78 -11.13 -7.99
C ALA A 257 6.96 -10.02 -8.68
N ASN A 258 5.74 -9.75 -8.22
CA ASN A 258 4.91 -8.69 -8.77
C ASN A 258 5.54 -7.30 -8.56
N ILE A 259 6.17 -7.07 -7.40
CA ILE A 259 6.88 -5.81 -7.11
C ILE A 259 8.05 -5.63 -8.09
N LEU A 260 8.88 -6.64 -8.26
CA LEU A 260 10.00 -6.60 -9.20
C LEU A 260 9.55 -6.30 -10.64
N GLU A 261 8.47 -6.94 -11.09
CA GLU A 261 7.91 -6.71 -12.43
C GLU A 261 7.28 -5.32 -12.58
N ALA A 262 6.68 -4.78 -11.51
CA ALA A 262 6.07 -3.46 -11.56
C ALA A 262 7.13 -2.33 -11.47
N VAL A 263 8.20 -2.51 -10.70
CA VAL A 263 9.34 -1.58 -10.68
C VAL A 263 9.98 -1.49 -12.08
N ASP A 264 10.12 -2.62 -12.78
CA ASP A 264 10.62 -2.67 -14.16
C ASP A 264 9.75 -1.85 -15.14
N ARG A 265 8.51 -1.56 -14.77
CA ARG A 265 7.55 -0.75 -15.53
C ARG A 265 7.43 0.70 -15.06
N GLY A 266 8.22 1.10 -14.06
CA GLY A 266 8.30 2.47 -13.56
C GLY A 266 7.41 2.79 -12.36
N VAL A 267 6.95 1.79 -11.62
CA VAL A 267 6.19 1.98 -10.38
C VAL A 267 7.11 2.29 -9.21
N ASP A 268 6.71 3.24 -8.36
CA ASP A 268 7.51 3.77 -7.24
C ASP A 268 7.00 3.35 -5.86
N PHE A 269 5.68 3.21 -5.67
CA PHE A 269 5.03 2.94 -4.38
C PHE A 269 4.23 1.65 -4.44
N PHE A 270 4.30 0.89 -3.36
CA PHE A 270 3.60 -0.40 -3.20
C PHE A 270 3.02 -0.53 -1.81
N ASP A 271 1.93 -1.25 -1.69
CA ASP A 271 1.39 -1.78 -0.44
C ASP A 271 0.80 -3.17 -0.68
N CYS A 272 0.81 -3.99 0.33
CA CYS A 272 0.07 -5.25 0.32
C CYS A 272 -0.06 -5.82 1.74
N VAL A 273 -1.17 -6.47 2.01
CA VAL A 273 -1.38 -7.19 3.27
C VAL A 273 -0.69 -8.55 3.33
N TYR A 274 -0.12 -9.04 2.23
CA TYR A 274 0.48 -10.38 2.15
C TYR A 274 1.60 -10.63 3.17
N PRO A 275 2.58 -9.74 3.38
CA PRO A 275 3.63 -9.97 4.36
C PRO A 275 3.07 -10.23 5.74
N THR A 276 2.15 -9.40 6.20
CA THR A 276 1.55 -9.52 7.53
C THR A 276 0.56 -10.67 7.62
N ARG A 277 -0.27 -10.86 6.59
CA ARG A 277 -1.24 -11.97 6.54
C ARG A 277 -0.52 -13.32 6.55
N ASN A 278 0.46 -13.49 5.67
CA ASN A 278 1.26 -14.72 5.61
C ASN A 278 2.03 -14.96 6.92
N GLY A 279 2.68 -13.94 7.47
CA GLY A 279 3.41 -14.04 8.73
C GLY A 279 2.52 -14.50 9.89
N ARG A 280 1.32 -13.95 10.02
CA ARG A 280 0.35 -14.39 11.03
C ARG A 280 -0.07 -15.87 10.90
N HIS A 281 0.10 -16.46 9.74
CA HIS A 281 -0.18 -17.87 9.46
C HIS A 281 1.10 -18.72 9.34
N GLY A 282 2.22 -18.23 9.87
CA GLY A 282 3.49 -18.95 9.90
C GLY A 282 4.17 -19.14 8.54
N HIS A 283 3.73 -18.39 7.51
CA HIS A 283 4.38 -18.37 6.22
C HIS A 283 5.33 -17.17 6.12
N VAL A 284 6.60 -17.45 5.84
CA VAL A 284 7.66 -16.44 5.78
C VAL A 284 8.34 -16.44 4.43
N TYR A 285 8.77 -15.26 3.97
CA TYR A 285 9.48 -15.06 2.71
C TYR A 285 10.98 -15.10 2.94
N THR A 286 11.70 -15.76 2.03
CA THR A 286 13.18 -15.78 2.02
C THR A 286 13.68 -15.56 0.60
N ASN A 287 14.98 -15.31 0.45
CA ASN A 287 15.63 -15.25 -0.87
C ASN A 287 15.62 -16.61 -1.61
N HIS A 288 15.26 -17.68 -0.90
CA HIS A 288 15.20 -19.04 -1.41
C HIS A 288 13.75 -19.56 -1.51
N GLY A 289 12.77 -18.68 -1.47
CA GLY A 289 11.36 -19.01 -1.57
C GLY A 289 10.59 -18.86 -0.26
N LYS A 290 9.39 -19.37 -0.22
CA LYS A 290 8.46 -19.25 0.91
C LYS A 290 8.50 -20.46 1.81
N LEU A 291 8.65 -20.28 3.12
CA LEU A 291 8.64 -21.36 4.10
C LEU A 291 7.30 -21.36 4.86
N ASN A 292 6.80 -22.57 5.18
CA ASN A 292 5.71 -22.74 6.14
C ASN A 292 6.28 -23.30 7.44
N LEU A 293 6.44 -22.47 8.45
CA LEU A 293 7.06 -22.85 9.72
C LEU A 293 6.22 -23.81 10.58
N PHE A 294 4.98 -24.13 10.19
CA PHE A 294 4.23 -25.22 10.80
C PHE A 294 4.71 -26.61 10.41
N ASN A 295 5.50 -26.74 9.34
CA ASN A 295 5.97 -28.03 8.84
C ASN A 295 6.83 -28.75 9.88
N ALA A 296 6.67 -30.10 9.97
CA ALA A 296 7.36 -30.93 10.94
C ALA A 296 8.89 -30.90 10.77
N LYS A 297 9.39 -30.70 9.56
CA LYS A 297 10.83 -30.63 9.28
C LYS A 297 11.58 -29.55 10.08
N TYR A 298 10.87 -28.56 10.59
CA TYR A 298 11.45 -27.47 11.40
C TYR A 298 11.44 -27.73 12.91
N GLU A 299 11.02 -28.90 13.35
CA GLU A 299 10.89 -29.24 14.79
C GLU A 299 12.22 -29.22 15.53
N LEU A 300 13.28 -29.65 14.87
CA LEU A 300 14.65 -29.67 15.41
C LEU A 300 15.61 -28.75 14.63
N ASP A 301 15.05 -27.78 13.86
CA ASP A 301 15.83 -26.87 13.04
C ASP A 301 16.25 -25.65 13.88
N ASP A 302 17.51 -25.62 14.30
CA ASP A 302 18.13 -24.58 15.11
C ASP A 302 18.60 -23.36 14.31
N HIS A 303 18.47 -23.37 12.96
CA HIS A 303 18.80 -22.24 12.11
C HIS A 303 17.78 -21.11 12.20
N PRO A 304 18.15 -19.85 11.88
CA PRO A 304 17.22 -18.75 11.73
C PRO A 304 16.28 -18.95 10.54
N ILE A 305 15.24 -18.14 10.41
CA ILE A 305 14.35 -18.18 9.23
C ILE A 305 15.18 -18.06 7.94
N GLU A 306 16.14 -17.14 7.92
CA GLU A 306 17.07 -16.95 6.82
C GLU A 306 18.46 -16.58 7.34
N GLU A 307 19.48 -17.28 6.87
CA GLU A 307 20.87 -16.98 7.23
C GLU A 307 21.29 -15.60 6.71
N GLY A 308 22.03 -14.87 7.53
CA GLY A 308 22.47 -13.52 7.21
C GLY A 308 21.39 -12.43 7.27
N CYS A 309 20.13 -12.78 7.56
CA CYS A 309 19.06 -11.82 7.71
C CYS A 309 19.21 -11.00 9.00
N GLY A 310 19.22 -9.68 8.88
CA GLY A 310 19.36 -8.75 10.01
C GLY A 310 18.09 -8.47 10.82
N CYS A 311 16.97 -9.13 10.52
CA CYS A 311 15.72 -8.88 11.23
C CYS A 311 15.77 -9.35 12.70
N PRO A 312 14.92 -8.77 13.61
CA PRO A 312 14.90 -9.17 15.02
C PRO A 312 14.64 -10.66 15.24
N ALA A 313 13.82 -11.29 14.39
CA ALA A 313 13.52 -12.72 14.49
C ALA A 313 14.75 -13.57 14.18
N CYS A 314 15.40 -13.34 13.02
CA CYS A 314 16.55 -14.16 12.58
C CYS A 314 17.80 -13.97 13.47
N ARG A 315 17.99 -12.78 14.05
CA ARG A 315 19.14 -12.53 14.93
C ARG A 315 19.06 -13.26 16.28
N SER A 316 17.88 -13.69 16.69
CA SER A 316 17.67 -14.13 18.07
C SER A 316 16.97 -15.48 18.22
N TYR A 317 16.30 -15.99 17.17
CA TYR A 317 15.41 -17.13 17.30
C TYR A 317 15.57 -18.14 16.15
N SER A 318 15.48 -19.42 16.52
CA SER A 318 15.51 -20.53 15.55
C SER A 318 14.13 -20.81 14.95
N ARG A 319 14.10 -21.47 13.81
CA ARG A 319 12.89 -22.01 13.20
C ARG A 319 12.15 -22.96 14.13
N ALA A 320 12.88 -23.81 14.88
CA ALA A 320 12.30 -24.71 15.86
C ALA A 320 11.53 -23.97 16.96
N TYR A 321 12.11 -22.91 17.52
CA TYR A 321 11.45 -22.12 18.56
C TYR A 321 10.23 -21.38 18.01
N ILE A 322 10.34 -20.73 16.84
CA ILE A 322 9.22 -20.04 16.20
C ILE A 322 8.08 -21.02 15.89
N ARG A 323 8.42 -22.22 15.36
CA ARG A 323 7.44 -23.29 15.15
C ARG A 323 6.75 -23.70 16.45
N HIS A 324 7.48 -23.88 17.54
CA HIS A 324 6.92 -24.18 18.85
C HIS A 324 5.89 -23.09 19.27
N LEU A 325 6.25 -21.82 19.17
CA LEU A 325 5.37 -20.70 19.51
C LEU A 325 4.08 -20.69 18.64
N LEU A 326 4.21 -20.94 17.36
CA LEU A 326 3.07 -21.01 16.44
C LEU A 326 2.14 -22.19 16.79
N LYS A 327 2.70 -23.37 17.12
CA LYS A 327 1.94 -24.55 17.55
C LYS A 327 1.25 -24.32 18.90
N ALA A 328 1.93 -23.65 19.81
CA ALA A 328 1.39 -23.26 21.11
C ALA A 328 0.38 -22.09 21.03
N LYS A 329 0.21 -21.49 19.84
CA LYS A 329 -0.63 -20.30 19.62
C LYS A 329 -0.18 -19.08 20.41
N GLU A 330 1.10 -19.00 20.73
CA GLU A 330 1.71 -17.84 21.37
C GLU A 330 1.81 -16.68 20.37
N MET A 331 1.36 -15.48 20.78
CA MET A 331 1.36 -14.29 19.93
C MET A 331 2.77 -13.90 19.45
N LEU A 332 3.80 -14.23 20.25
CA LEU A 332 5.19 -13.96 19.87
C LEU A 332 5.59 -14.68 18.57
N GLY A 333 5.13 -15.92 18.34
CA GLY A 333 5.41 -16.65 17.10
C GLY A 333 4.89 -15.91 15.87
N MET A 334 3.64 -15.45 15.93
CA MET A 334 3.04 -14.65 14.88
C MET A 334 3.80 -13.32 14.68
N ARG A 335 4.12 -12.62 15.76
CA ARG A 335 4.86 -11.34 15.71
C ARG A 335 6.22 -11.49 15.04
N LEU A 336 6.99 -12.53 15.40
CA LEU A 336 8.32 -12.78 14.81
C LEU A 336 8.24 -13.05 13.31
N CYS A 337 7.26 -13.83 12.85
CA CYS A 337 7.03 -14.07 11.42
C CYS A 337 6.65 -12.79 10.67
N VAL A 338 5.79 -11.94 11.26
CA VAL A 338 5.40 -10.67 10.66
C VAL A 338 6.58 -9.71 10.58
N LEU A 339 7.37 -9.57 11.64
CA LEU A 339 8.57 -8.73 11.65
C LEU A 339 9.58 -9.17 10.57
N HIS A 340 9.82 -10.49 10.46
CA HIS A 340 10.69 -11.02 9.41
C HIS A 340 10.18 -10.67 8.02
N ASN A 341 8.90 -10.90 7.74
CA ASN A 341 8.33 -10.63 6.41
C ASN A 341 8.38 -9.14 6.05
N LEU A 342 8.06 -8.24 6.97
CA LEU A 342 8.14 -6.81 6.71
C LEU A 342 9.59 -6.36 6.50
N TYR A 343 10.53 -6.87 7.30
CA TYR A 343 11.96 -6.62 7.11
C TYR A 343 12.44 -7.10 5.74
N PHE A 344 12.01 -8.30 5.33
CA PHE A 344 12.34 -8.86 4.01
C PHE A 344 11.87 -7.93 2.88
N TYR A 345 10.61 -7.46 2.93
CA TYR A 345 10.07 -6.54 1.92
C TYR A 345 10.82 -5.20 1.93
N ASN A 346 11.03 -4.61 3.08
CA ASN A 346 11.74 -3.32 3.18
C ASN A 346 13.19 -3.42 2.69
N THR A 347 13.89 -4.52 3.02
CA THR A 347 15.26 -4.79 2.56
C THR A 347 15.30 -5.03 1.04
N MET A 348 14.34 -5.78 0.50
CA MET A 348 14.23 -5.96 -0.95
C MET A 348 14.08 -4.61 -1.67
N MET A 349 13.33 -3.66 -1.10
CA MET A 349 13.21 -2.32 -1.69
C MET A 349 14.53 -1.53 -1.61
N GLU A 350 15.34 -1.70 -0.55
CA GLU A 350 16.70 -1.14 -0.50
C GLU A 350 17.58 -1.72 -1.60
N GLU A 351 17.60 -3.05 -1.73
CA GLU A 351 18.37 -3.75 -2.77
C GLU A 351 17.93 -3.30 -4.20
N ILE A 352 16.63 -3.08 -4.42
CA ILE A 352 16.11 -2.54 -5.68
C ILE A 352 16.67 -1.14 -5.96
N ARG A 353 16.66 -0.24 -4.97
CA ARG A 353 17.21 1.11 -5.13
C ARG A 353 18.70 1.08 -5.43
N GLU A 354 19.47 0.27 -4.70
CA GLU A 354 20.90 0.07 -4.94
C GLU A 354 21.18 -0.46 -6.34
N ALA A 355 20.39 -1.44 -6.81
CA ALA A 355 20.53 -2.01 -8.14
C ALA A 355 20.23 -0.98 -9.25
N ILE A 356 19.22 -0.11 -9.06
CA ILE A 356 18.93 0.98 -10.00
C ILE A 356 20.07 2.01 -9.97
N ASP A 357 20.56 2.36 -8.79
CA ASP A 357 21.69 3.30 -8.63
C ASP A 357 22.97 2.77 -9.28
N ALA A 358 23.20 1.46 -9.28
CA ALA A 358 24.29 0.80 -9.97
C ALA A 358 24.08 0.64 -11.49
N GLY A 359 22.85 0.71 -11.99
CA GLY A 359 22.50 0.38 -13.40
C GLY A 359 22.47 -1.13 -13.65
N GLU A 360 22.14 -1.91 -12.62
CA GLU A 360 22.15 -3.38 -12.64
C GLU A 360 20.78 -3.99 -12.32
N TYR A 361 19.69 -3.22 -12.47
CA TYR A 361 18.38 -3.64 -12.03
C TYR A 361 17.91 -4.94 -12.70
N GLN A 362 18.14 -5.11 -14.00
CA GLN A 362 17.74 -6.33 -14.71
C GLN A 362 18.47 -7.57 -14.20
N ALA A 363 19.77 -7.44 -13.94
CA ALA A 363 20.57 -8.52 -13.38
C ALA A 363 20.11 -8.88 -11.95
N TYR A 364 19.84 -7.88 -11.12
CA TYR A 364 19.28 -8.05 -9.78
C TYR A 364 17.91 -8.76 -9.82
N LYS A 365 16.97 -8.24 -10.62
CA LYS A 365 15.63 -8.82 -10.80
C LYS A 365 15.71 -10.31 -11.17
N LYS A 366 16.54 -10.64 -12.15
CA LYS A 366 16.72 -12.03 -12.61
C LYS A 366 17.22 -12.93 -11.47
N ARG A 367 18.31 -12.56 -10.79
CA ARG A 367 18.86 -13.32 -9.65
C ARG A 367 17.84 -13.53 -8.54
N LYS A 368 17.11 -12.46 -8.18
CA LYS A 368 16.11 -12.50 -7.11
C LYS A 368 14.94 -13.44 -7.45
N LEU A 369 14.44 -13.38 -8.68
CA LEU A 369 13.36 -14.25 -9.15
C LEU A 369 13.81 -15.73 -9.23
N GLU A 370 15.01 -16.01 -9.72
CA GLU A 370 15.58 -17.35 -9.77
C GLU A 370 15.74 -17.94 -8.35
N GLY A 371 16.32 -17.19 -7.42
CA GLY A 371 16.46 -17.60 -6.04
C GLY A 371 15.12 -17.99 -5.39
N MET A 372 14.09 -17.19 -5.57
CA MET A 372 12.78 -17.45 -4.98
C MET A 372 12.02 -18.62 -5.61
N ARG A 373 12.35 -19.06 -6.83
CA ARG A 373 11.73 -20.24 -7.50
C ARG A 373 12.22 -21.57 -6.94
N HIS A 374 13.44 -21.63 -6.44
CA HIS A 374 14.05 -22.89 -5.94
C HIS A 374 13.48 -23.37 -4.60
N GLY A 375 12.64 -22.62 -3.94
CA GLY A 375 12.01 -22.95 -2.66
C GLY A 375 10.53 -23.33 -2.73
N GLN A 376 9.99 -23.53 -3.93
CA GLN A 376 8.59 -23.96 -4.13
C GLN A 376 8.46 -25.48 -4.14
#